data_b0b083fb2d47e98f9a018cd1e204914d
#
_entry.id   b0b083fb2d47e98f9a018cd1e204914d
#
_cell.length_a   1.000
_cell.length_b   1.000
_cell.length_c   1.000
_cell.angle_alpha   90.00
_cell.angle_beta   90.00
_cell.angle_gamma   90.00
#
_symmetry.space_group_name_H-M   'P 1'
#
loop_
_entity.id
_entity.type
_entity.pdbx_description
1 polymer ?
#
loop_
_entity_poly.entity_id
_entity_poly.type
_entity_poly.pdbx_seq_one_letter_code
_entity_poly.pdbx_strand_id
1 'polypeptide(L)'
;MKSLGVGCLLVIALSAVASARDIYVNNLAGDDRFDGTEPATQSARIGPCRTIRRALELAAKGDHIVLAASGEPYRESVTLQAGRHSGFGDRPFEIVGSGATLLGTAKVPEDAWKHVGSEVFRFTPPRKSSQLLFLDGKPAERVPVEATAVNMPELKPRQWCLFQQGVYFRTDAGRMPGSYALEYCALPVGITLYEVRHVVVRDLIVQGFQLDGINAHDGVFETTLQSITCRGNARSGISVGGASRVLIANCLLGGNGEAQLRTEGSSHTRMVASQLLDSSAPAIQSHGGSVETDPAAADAAK
;
A
#
# COMPACT_ATOMS: atom_id res chain seq x y z
N MET A 1 -76.42 12.85 15.25
CA MET A 1 -75.01 13.06 15.67
C MET A 1 -74.22 11.86 15.07
N LYS A 2 -73.42 12.15 14.03
CA LYS A 2 -72.53 11.12 13.40
C LYS A 2 -71.12 11.37 13.88
N SER A 3 -70.54 10.42 14.63
CA SER A 3 -69.14 10.48 15.05
C SER A 3 -68.23 10.01 13.92
N LEU A 4 -67.36 10.87 13.41
CA LEU A 4 -66.23 10.54 12.56
C LEU A 4 -65.11 9.95 13.44
N GLY A 5 -64.84 8.65 13.24
CA GLY A 5 -63.63 8.03 13.78
C GLY A 5 -62.42 8.37 12.90
N VAL A 6 -61.46 9.10 13.47
CA VAL A 6 -60.16 9.34 12.83
C VAL A 6 -59.28 8.14 13.09
N GLY A 7 -59.05 7.31 12.07
CA GLY A 7 -58.08 6.22 12.11
C GLY A 7 -56.66 6.77 11.91
N CYS A 8 -55.82 6.67 12.95
CA CYS A 8 -54.41 6.99 12.87
C CYS A 8 -53.65 5.85 12.22
N LEU A 9 -53.19 6.01 10.96
CA LEU A 9 -52.33 5.06 10.29
C LEU A 9 -50.92 5.18 10.85
N LEU A 10 -50.47 4.21 11.66
CA LEU A 10 -49.10 4.12 12.16
C LEU A 10 -48.21 3.57 11.03
N VAL A 11 -47.48 4.43 10.35
CA VAL A 11 -46.47 4.00 9.34
C VAL A 11 -45.21 3.56 10.13
N ILE A 12 -45.05 2.24 10.29
CA ILE A 12 -43.82 1.66 10.82
C ILE A 12 -42.82 1.66 9.65
N ALA A 13 -41.90 2.64 9.66
CA ALA A 13 -40.75 2.61 8.77
C ALA A 13 -39.82 1.48 9.26
N LEU A 14 -39.85 0.33 8.60
CA LEU A 14 -38.79 -0.67 8.73
C LEU A 14 -37.49 -0.05 8.22
N SER A 15 -36.63 0.40 9.11
CA SER A 15 -35.25 0.72 8.79
C SER A 15 -34.57 -0.60 8.40
N ALA A 16 -34.43 -0.85 7.10
CA ALA A 16 -33.56 -1.94 6.63
C ALA A 16 -32.16 -1.66 7.16
N VAL A 17 -31.70 -2.47 8.10
CA VAL A 17 -30.29 -2.46 8.52
C VAL A 17 -29.50 -2.89 7.30
N ALA A 18 -28.89 -1.93 6.60
CA ALA A 18 -28.04 -2.23 5.47
C ALA A 18 -26.86 -3.08 5.97
N SER A 19 -26.83 -4.36 5.61
CA SER A 19 -25.72 -5.27 5.89
C SER A 19 -24.48 -4.83 5.11
N ALA A 20 -23.29 -5.07 5.66
CA ALA A 20 -22.06 -5.01 4.90
C ALA A 20 -22.17 -5.96 3.69
N ARG A 21 -21.69 -5.48 2.55
CA ARG A 21 -21.69 -6.23 1.31
C ARG A 21 -20.24 -6.55 0.93
N ASP A 22 -19.97 -7.81 0.59
CA ASP A 22 -18.68 -8.20 0.05
C ASP A 22 -18.62 -7.88 -1.45
N ILE A 23 -17.51 -7.27 -1.88
CA ILE A 23 -17.20 -7.02 -3.28
C ILE A 23 -15.91 -7.75 -3.60
N TYR A 24 -16.02 -8.80 -4.39
CA TYR A 24 -14.90 -9.69 -4.71
C TYR A 24 -14.06 -9.17 -5.85
N VAL A 25 -12.72 -9.31 -5.70
CA VAL A 25 -11.73 -8.92 -6.71
C VAL A 25 -10.81 -10.10 -7.00
N ASN A 26 -10.62 -10.39 -8.28
CA ASN A 26 -9.68 -11.42 -8.75
C ASN A 26 -8.96 -10.91 -10.01
N ASN A 27 -7.67 -10.59 -9.89
CA ASN A 27 -6.87 -10.01 -10.98
C ASN A 27 -6.64 -10.96 -12.16
N LEU A 28 -6.83 -12.28 -11.99
CA LEU A 28 -6.72 -13.27 -13.06
C LEU A 28 -8.06 -13.63 -13.67
N ALA A 29 -9.01 -14.04 -12.85
CA ALA A 29 -10.31 -14.57 -13.30
C ALA A 29 -11.42 -13.52 -13.34
N GLY A 30 -11.18 -12.31 -12.80
CA GLY A 30 -12.16 -11.23 -12.76
C GLY A 30 -12.29 -10.44 -14.06
N ASP A 31 -13.37 -9.68 -14.15
CA ASP A 31 -13.64 -8.71 -15.22
C ASP A 31 -14.31 -7.46 -14.63
N ASP A 32 -13.85 -6.26 -15.02
CA ASP A 32 -14.41 -5.01 -14.50
C ASP A 32 -15.82 -4.68 -15.02
N ARG A 33 -16.38 -5.52 -15.91
CA ARG A 33 -17.79 -5.51 -16.31
C ARG A 33 -18.68 -6.24 -15.31
N PHE A 34 -18.12 -7.06 -14.42
CA PHE A 34 -18.87 -7.77 -13.39
C PHE A 34 -19.25 -6.84 -12.23
N ASP A 35 -20.25 -7.27 -11.47
CA ASP A 35 -20.82 -6.52 -10.35
C ASP A 35 -20.08 -6.72 -9.02
N GLY A 36 -19.12 -7.64 -8.97
CA GLY A 36 -18.32 -7.94 -7.78
C GLY A 36 -19.06 -8.78 -6.72
N THR A 37 -20.28 -9.23 -6.95
CA THR A 37 -21.10 -9.88 -5.91
C THR A 37 -20.71 -11.33 -5.63
N GLU A 38 -19.95 -11.97 -6.51
CA GLU A 38 -19.59 -13.39 -6.40
C GLU A 38 -18.07 -13.59 -6.56
N PRO A 39 -17.45 -14.50 -5.79
CA PRO A 39 -16.00 -14.76 -5.87
C PRO A 39 -15.58 -15.49 -7.16
N ALA A 40 -16.53 -16.09 -7.87
CA ALA A 40 -16.33 -16.78 -9.15
C ALA A 40 -17.35 -16.32 -10.18
N THR A 41 -16.99 -16.38 -11.46
CA THR A 41 -17.88 -16.01 -12.56
C THR A 41 -19.11 -16.91 -12.61
N GLN A 42 -20.29 -16.34 -12.45
CA GLN A 42 -21.58 -17.03 -12.49
C GLN A 42 -22.32 -16.78 -13.83
N SER A 43 -22.15 -15.59 -14.40
CA SER A 43 -22.82 -15.21 -15.66
C SER A 43 -22.03 -14.10 -16.38
N ALA A 44 -22.57 -13.55 -17.46
CA ALA A 44 -21.94 -12.47 -18.23
C ALA A 44 -21.74 -11.15 -17.44
N ARG A 45 -22.39 -10.98 -16.28
CA ARG A 45 -22.31 -9.77 -15.45
C ARG A 45 -22.11 -10.04 -13.96
N ILE A 46 -22.17 -11.29 -13.53
CA ILE A 46 -22.07 -11.70 -12.12
C ILE A 46 -20.75 -12.43 -11.94
N GLY A 47 -19.88 -11.88 -11.09
CA GLY A 47 -18.57 -12.42 -10.81
C GLY A 47 -17.65 -11.37 -10.18
N PRO A 48 -16.37 -11.70 -9.91
CA PRO A 48 -15.42 -10.79 -9.27
C PRO A 48 -14.96 -9.69 -10.24
N CYS A 49 -14.75 -8.48 -9.73
CA CYS A 49 -14.03 -7.44 -10.44
C CYS A 49 -12.60 -7.90 -10.76
N ARG A 50 -11.99 -7.37 -11.81
CA ARG A 50 -10.58 -7.61 -12.09
C ARG A 50 -9.67 -6.71 -11.26
N THR A 51 -10.08 -5.45 -11.04
CA THR A 51 -9.26 -4.42 -10.38
C THR A 51 -9.86 -3.99 -9.04
N ILE A 52 -8.97 -3.66 -8.10
CA ILE A 52 -9.36 -3.07 -6.81
C ILE A 52 -10.05 -1.72 -7.05
N ARG A 53 -9.55 -0.94 -8.02
CA ARG A 53 -10.17 0.31 -8.42
C ARG A 53 -11.64 0.14 -8.77
N ARG A 54 -11.99 -0.88 -9.59
CA ARG A 54 -13.38 -1.13 -9.96
C ARG A 54 -14.24 -1.49 -8.76
N ALA A 55 -13.73 -2.32 -7.86
CA ALA A 55 -14.43 -2.67 -6.63
C ALA A 55 -14.71 -1.43 -5.76
N LEU A 56 -13.74 -0.51 -5.63
CA LEU A 56 -13.91 0.75 -4.92
C LEU A 56 -14.96 1.66 -5.57
N GLU A 57 -15.07 1.66 -6.90
CA GLU A 57 -16.13 2.39 -7.61
C GLU A 57 -17.54 1.85 -7.31
N LEU A 58 -17.65 0.56 -7.04
CA LEU A 58 -18.92 -0.11 -6.70
C LEU A 58 -19.27 0.00 -5.22
N ALA A 59 -18.25 0.17 -4.37
CA ALA A 59 -18.39 0.15 -2.93
C ALA A 59 -19.18 1.33 -2.37
N ALA A 60 -19.89 1.07 -1.28
CA ALA A 60 -20.57 2.03 -0.42
C ALA A 60 -19.98 1.98 1.00
N LYS A 61 -20.45 2.88 1.88
CA LYS A 61 -20.02 2.90 3.28
C LYS A 61 -20.25 1.56 3.97
N GLY A 62 -19.21 1.06 4.62
CA GLY A 62 -19.25 -0.18 5.39
C GLY A 62 -19.31 -1.45 4.53
N ASP A 63 -18.98 -1.37 3.23
CA ASP A 63 -18.77 -2.54 2.38
C ASP A 63 -17.35 -3.12 2.59
N HIS A 64 -17.15 -4.36 2.19
CA HIS A 64 -15.87 -5.06 2.21
C HIS A 64 -15.36 -5.31 0.79
N ILE A 65 -14.12 -4.99 0.54
CA ILE A 65 -13.40 -5.37 -0.69
C ILE A 65 -12.58 -6.62 -0.36
N VAL A 66 -12.91 -7.75 -1.00
CA VAL A 66 -12.28 -9.05 -0.73
C VAL A 66 -11.40 -9.45 -1.91
N LEU A 67 -10.08 -9.46 -1.70
CA LEU A 67 -9.10 -9.80 -2.73
C LEU A 67 -8.86 -11.31 -2.76
N ALA A 68 -8.85 -11.88 -3.95
CA ALA A 68 -8.40 -13.25 -4.13
C ALA A 68 -6.86 -13.32 -4.07
N ALA A 69 -6.31 -14.26 -3.30
CA ALA A 69 -4.88 -14.61 -3.35
C ALA A 69 -4.62 -15.50 -4.58
N SER A 70 -4.60 -14.88 -5.76
CA SER A 70 -4.51 -15.56 -7.06
C SER A 70 -3.12 -16.14 -7.40
N GLY A 71 -2.11 -15.81 -6.60
CA GLY A 71 -0.71 -16.10 -6.89
C GLY A 71 -0.01 -15.00 -7.69
N GLU A 72 -0.74 -14.17 -8.43
CA GLU A 72 -0.23 -13.01 -9.14
C GLU A 72 -0.48 -11.72 -8.37
N PRO A 73 0.47 -10.78 -8.29
CA PRO A 73 0.29 -9.54 -7.55
C PRO A 73 -0.69 -8.58 -8.22
N TYR A 74 -1.42 -7.82 -7.41
CA TYR A 74 -2.19 -6.66 -7.86
C TYR A 74 -1.24 -5.49 -8.09
N ARG A 75 -1.20 -4.93 -9.31
CA ARG A 75 -0.31 -3.82 -9.67
C ARG A 75 -1.11 -2.53 -9.77
N GLU A 76 -1.56 -2.05 -8.62
CA GLU A 76 -2.42 -0.86 -8.49
C GLU A 76 -1.96 0.03 -7.34
N SER A 77 -2.21 1.34 -7.47
CA SER A 77 -2.25 2.28 -6.34
C SER A 77 -3.70 2.47 -5.93
N VAL A 78 -3.99 2.23 -4.67
CA VAL A 78 -5.34 2.25 -4.10
C VAL A 78 -5.53 3.52 -3.28
N THR A 79 -6.65 4.22 -3.46
CA THR A 79 -6.98 5.39 -2.66
C THR A 79 -8.37 5.26 -2.06
N LEU A 80 -8.44 5.26 -0.72
CA LEU A 80 -9.66 5.38 0.03
C LEU A 80 -9.88 6.84 0.40
N GLN A 81 -11.06 7.38 0.06
CA GLN A 81 -11.40 8.78 0.30
C GLN A 81 -12.65 8.90 1.17
N ALA A 82 -12.72 10.00 1.90
CA ALA A 82 -13.83 10.38 2.75
C ALA A 82 -15.21 10.13 2.12
N GLY A 83 -16.18 9.90 2.94
CA GLY A 83 -17.55 9.65 2.52
C GLY A 83 -17.79 8.22 2.05
N ARG A 84 -17.40 7.87 0.84
CA ARG A 84 -17.70 6.56 0.25
C ARG A 84 -16.95 5.40 0.91
N HIS A 85 -15.67 5.58 1.16
CA HIS A 85 -14.76 4.52 1.63
C HIS A 85 -14.53 4.61 3.16
N SER A 86 -15.54 5.08 3.89
CA SER A 86 -15.60 5.03 5.34
C SER A 86 -16.64 4.02 5.80
N GLY A 87 -16.54 3.58 7.03
CA GLY A 87 -17.51 2.70 7.64
C GLY A 87 -18.31 3.37 8.75
N PHE A 88 -18.79 2.54 9.67
CA PHE A 88 -19.46 2.88 10.92
C PHE A 88 -18.78 2.10 12.04
N GLY A 89 -18.98 2.49 13.30
CA GLY A 89 -18.33 1.84 14.43
C GLY A 89 -18.63 0.35 14.58
N ASP A 90 -19.83 -0.07 14.20
CA ASP A 90 -20.29 -1.46 14.19
C ASP A 90 -20.15 -2.15 12.82
N ARG A 91 -19.78 -1.41 11.77
CA ARG A 91 -19.64 -1.89 10.40
C ARG A 91 -18.56 -1.09 9.68
N PRO A 92 -17.27 -1.44 9.89
CA PRO A 92 -16.17 -0.75 9.22
C PRO A 92 -16.20 -0.98 7.71
N PHE A 93 -15.58 -0.07 6.97
CA PHE A 93 -15.20 -0.33 5.58
C PHE A 93 -13.92 -1.19 5.58
N GLU A 94 -13.93 -2.32 4.87
CA GLU A 94 -12.78 -3.22 4.93
C GLU A 94 -12.11 -3.44 3.55
N ILE A 95 -10.77 -3.56 3.58
CA ILE A 95 -10.00 -4.24 2.52
C ILE A 95 -9.41 -5.51 3.13
N VAL A 96 -9.87 -6.65 2.63
CA VAL A 96 -9.45 -7.99 3.05
C VAL A 96 -8.52 -8.55 1.98
N GLY A 97 -7.24 -8.60 2.26
CA GLY A 97 -6.23 -9.04 1.30
C GLY A 97 -6.14 -10.54 1.11
N SER A 98 -6.56 -11.33 2.12
CA SER A 98 -6.48 -12.81 2.08
C SER A 98 -5.07 -13.34 1.76
N GLY A 99 -4.01 -12.60 2.11
CA GLY A 99 -2.62 -12.92 1.77
C GLY A 99 -2.17 -12.46 0.38
N ALA A 100 -2.99 -11.73 -0.36
CA ALA A 100 -2.60 -11.18 -1.66
C ALA A 100 -1.46 -10.15 -1.54
N THR A 101 -0.74 -10.00 -2.65
CA THR A 101 0.33 -9.00 -2.76
C THR A 101 -0.12 -7.81 -3.61
N LEU A 102 0.02 -6.61 -3.07
CA LEU A 102 -0.07 -5.35 -3.80
C LEU A 102 1.37 -4.91 -4.15
N LEU A 103 1.67 -4.78 -5.46
CA LEU A 103 3.03 -4.61 -5.97
C LEU A 103 3.17 -3.35 -6.82
N GLY A 104 4.11 -2.50 -6.42
CA GLY A 104 4.36 -1.21 -7.08
C GLY A 104 5.52 -1.22 -8.09
N THR A 105 6.23 -2.34 -8.26
CA THR A 105 7.37 -2.41 -9.19
C THR A 105 6.94 -2.60 -10.65
N ALA A 106 7.81 -2.15 -11.56
CA ALA A 106 7.76 -2.49 -12.98
C ALA A 106 9.17 -2.82 -13.49
N LYS A 107 9.26 -3.60 -14.56
CA LYS A 107 10.53 -3.85 -15.27
C LYS A 107 11.08 -2.53 -15.79
N VAL A 108 12.40 -2.35 -15.68
CA VAL A 108 13.06 -1.24 -16.37
C VAL A 108 13.10 -1.57 -17.86
N PRO A 109 12.56 -0.70 -18.75
CA PRO A 109 12.65 -0.93 -20.19
C PRO A 109 14.11 -1.01 -20.64
N GLU A 110 14.42 -1.95 -21.54
CA GLU A 110 15.80 -2.17 -21.99
C GLU A 110 16.41 -0.95 -22.67
N ASP A 111 15.62 -0.22 -23.44
CA ASP A 111 15.98 1.01 -24.15
C ASP A 111 16.09 2.25 -23.26
N ALA A 112 15.62 2.16 -22.02
CA ALA A 112 15.70 3.27 -21.07
C ALA A 112 17.10 3.46 -20.46
N TRP A 113 17.98 2.47 -20.59
CA TRP A 113 19.33 2.52 -20.07
C TRP A 113 20.28 3.30 -21.00
N LYS A 114 21.03 4.24 -20.42
CA LYS A 114 22.08 4.99 -21.11
C LYS A 114 23.43 4.63 -20.51
N HIS A 115 24.36 4.20 -21.34
CA HIS A 115 25.74 3.94 -20.91
C HIS A 115 26.43 5.27 -20.53
N VAL A 116 27.08 5.30 -19.37
CA VAL A 116 27.77 6.48 -18.86
C VAL A 116 29.28 6.28 -18.60
N GLY A 117 29.78 5.08 -18.87
CA GLY A 117 31.21 4.70 -18.79
C GLY A 117 31.45 3.52 -17.85
N SER A 118 32.53 2.76 -18.08
CA SER A 118 33.03 1.68 -17.20
C SER A 118 31.93 0.74 -16.65
N GLU A 119 31.15 0.11 -17.52
CA GLU A 119 30.03 -0.79 -17.17
C GLU A 119 28.92 -0.15 -16.32
N VAL A 120 28.90 1.18 -16.21
CA VAL A 120 27.84 1.90 -15.49
C VAL A 120 26.78 2.40 -16.48
N PHE A 121 25.53 2.15 -16.15
CA PHE A 121 24.39 2.56 -16.92
C PHE A 121 23.45 3.41 -16.07
N ARG A 122 22.82 4.40 -16.69
CA ARG A 122 21.86 5.30 -16.05
C ARG A 122 20.46 5.06 -16.62
N PHE A 123 19.49 4.93 -15.73
CA PHE A 123 18.06 4.97 -15.99
C PHE A 123 17.45 6.18 -15.30
N THR A 124 16.57 6.91 -15.98
CA THR A 124 15.84 8.03 -15.37
C THR A 124 14.38 7.62 -15.19
N PRO A 125 13.93 7.34 -13.95
CA PRO A 125 12.54 7.01 -13.69
C PRO A 125 11.60 8.15 -14.13
N PRO A 126 10.38 7.85 -14.62
CA PRO A 126 9.41 8.88 -15.01
C PRO A 126 9.05 9.82 -13.86
N ARG A 127 9.03 9.31 -12.63
CA ARG A 127 8.82 10.08 -11.40
C ARG A 127 10.12 10.21 -10.62
N LYS A 128 10.51 11.43 -10.38
CA LYS A 128 11.74 11.79 -9.68
C LYS A 128 11.49 11.89 -8.17
N SER A 129 11.62 10.80 -7.46
CA SER A 129 11.42 10.72 -6.02
C SER A 129 12.28 9.58 -5.46
N SER A 130 12.00 9.15 -4.23
CA SER A 130 12.63 7.98 -3.62
C SER A 130 12.53 6.77 -4.55
N GLN A 131 13.59 5.96 -4.60
CA GLN A 131 13.64 4.78 -5.45
C GLN A 131 14.30 3.60 -4.74
N LEU A 132 13.86 2.41 -5.12
CA LEU A 132 14.60 1.17 -4.94
C LEU A 132 14.75 0.48 -6.29
N LEU A 133 15.89 -0.14 -6.49
CA LEU A 133 16.15 -1.03 -7.61
C LEU A 133 16.08 -2.48 -7.10
N PHE A 134 15.43 -3.33 -7.85
CA PHE A 134 15.34 -4.76 -7.55
C PHE A 134 16.09 -5.53 -8.61
N LEU A 135 16.81 -6.55 -8.18
CA LEU A 135 17.53 -7.50 -9.01
C LEU A 135 17.00 -8.89 -8.65
N ASP A 136 16.48 -9.61 -9.65
CA ASP A 136 15.88 -10.94 -9.47
C ASP A 136 14.81 -10.97 -8.35
N GLY A 137 13.95 -9.95 -8.31
CA GLY A 137 12.85 -9.82 -7.34
C GLY A 137 13.27 -9.44 -5.92
N LYS A 138 14.55 -9.18 -5.67
CA LYS A 138 15.08 -8.73 -4.35
C LYS A 138 15.65 -7.33 -4.45
N PRO A 139 15.59 -6.51 -3.38
CA PRO A 139 16.29 -5.22 -3.36
C PRO A 139 17.77 -5.41 -3.71
N ALA A 140 18.25 -4.68 -4.72
CA ALA A 140 19.65 -4.67 -5.10
C ALA A 140 20.47 -3.85 -4.10
N GLU A 141 21.76 -4.14 -3.99
CA GLU A 141 22.67 -3.46 -3.05
C GLU A 141 22.83 -2.00 -3.42
N ARG A 142 22.36 -1.12 -2.53
CA ARG A 142 22.41 0.34 -2.72
C ARG A 142 23.68 0.94 -2.10
N VAL A 143 24.39 1.75 -2.86
CA VAL A 143 25.43 2.66 -2.33
C VAL A 143 24.75 3.98 -1.97
N PRO A 144 24.76 4.40 -0.69
CA PRO A 144 24.19 5.68 -0.27
C PRO A 144 24.91 6.85 -0.93
N VAL A 145 24.17 7.92 -1.24
CA VAL A 145 24.71 9.16 -1.78
C VAL A 145 24.23 10.31 -0.91
N GLU A 146 25.17 11.09 -0.41
CA GLU A 146 24.85 12.30 0.34
C GLU A 146 24.11 13.32 -0.53
N ALA A 147 23.15 14.04 0.05
CA ALA A 147 22.34 15.02 -0.68
C ALA A 147 23.18 16.14 -1.32
N THR A 148 24.35 16.42 -0.74
CA THR A 148 25.31 17.46 -1.19
C THR A 148 26.39 16.92 -2.14
N ALA A 149 26.36 15.63 -2.46
CA ALA A 149 27.37 15.01 -3.31
C ALA A 149 27.38 15.61 -4.72
N VAL A 150 28.55 16.06 -5.16
CA VAL A 150 28.77 16.59 -6.52
C VAL A 150 29.10 15.48 -7.49
N ASN A 151 29.75 14.41 -7.03
CA ASN A 151 30.17 13.28 -7.83
C ASN A 151 29.42 12.02 -7.43
N MET A 152 29.18 11.17 -8.42
CA MET A 152 28.63 9.84 -8.20
C MET A 152 29.67 8.97 -7.44
N PRO A 153 29.24 8.16 -6.45
CA PRO A 153 30.15 7.21 -5.79
C PRO A 153 30.61 6.12 -6.75
N GLU A 154 31.76 5.53 -6.44
CA GLU A 154 32.19 4.32 -7.15
C GLU A 154 31.25 3.16 -6.83
N LEU A 155 30.77 2.47 -7.86
CA LEU A 155 29.90 1.30 -7.73
C LEU A 155 30.71 0.03 -8.02
N LYS A 156 30.53 -1.02 -7.23
CA LYS A 156 30.95 -2.38 -7.54
C LYS A 156 29.96 -3.03 -8.51
N PRO A 157 30.32 -4.13 -9.20
CA PRO A 157 29.36 -4.88 -10.00
C PRO A 157 28.08 -5.23 -9.23
N ARG A 158 26.93 -5.04 -9.87
CA ARG A 158 25.56 -5.25 -9.34
C ARG A 158 25.14 -4.30 -8.24
N GLN A 159 25.95 -3.28 -7.90
CA GLN A 159 25.53 -2.19 -7.04
C GLN A 159 24.86 -1.07 -7.83
N TRP A 160 24.04 -0.30 -7.13
CA TRP A 160 23.36 0.85 -7.69
C TRP A 160 23.36 2.04 -6.72
N CYS A 161 23.15 3.23 -7.28
CA CYS A 161 22.88 4.42 -6.48
C CYS A 161 21.80 5.29 -7.11
N LEU A 162 21.18 6.14 -6.30
CA LEU A 162 20.33 7.23 -6.76
C LEU A 162 21.15 8.52 -6.72
N PHE A 163 21.50 9.06 -7.86
CA PHE A 163 22.30 10.28 -7.97
C PHE A 163 21.67 11.22 -8.99
N GLN A 164 21.49 12.48 -8.62
CA GLN A 164 20.86 13.51 -9.47
C GLN A 164 19.58 13.00 -10.15
N GLN A 165 18.69 12.38 -9.36
CA GLN A 165 17.41 11.83 -9.81
C GLN A 165 17.49 10.73 -10.87
N GLY A 166 18.69 10.17 -11.12
CA GLY A 166 18.94 9.02 -11.97
C GLY A 166 19.30 7.79 -11.13
N VAL A 167 18.84 6.63 -11.55
CA VAL A 167 19.29 5.33 -11.04
C VAL A 167 20.51 4.93 -11.85
N TYR A 168 21.64 4.76 -11.19
CA TYR A 168 22.87 4.28 -11.80
C TYR A 168 23.12 2.86 -11.31
N PHE A 169 23.37 1.96 -12.23
CA PHE A 169 23.61 0.55 -11.96
C PHE A 169 24.89 0.11 -12.68
N ARG A 170 25.77 -0.59 -11.97
CA ARG A 170 26.95 -1.17 -12.56
C ARG A 170 26.73 -2.64 -12.88
N THR A 171 26.92 -3.02 -14.13
CA THR A 171 26.84 -4.40 -14.60
C THR A 171 28.14 -5.17 -14.33
N ASP A 172 28.10 -6.49 -14.44
CA ASP A 172 29.32 -7.31 -14.56
C ASP A 172 30.03 -6.97 -15.90
N ALA A 173 31.33 -7.19 -15.97
CA ALA A 173 32.12 -6.91 -17.16
C ALA A 173 31.53 -7.60 -18.41
N GLY A 174 31.37 -6.84 -19.48
CA GLY A 174 30.85 -7.32 -20.75
C GLY A 174 29.34 -7.63 -20.77
N ARG A 175 28.59 -7.29 -19.71
CA ARG A 175 27.14 -7.49 -19.65
C ARG A 175 26.37 -6.19 -19.83
N MET A 176 25.16 -6.29 -20.38
CA MET A 176 24.23 -5.17 -20.53
C MET A 176 23.13 -5.25 -19.46
N PRO A 177 22.50 -4.13 -19.05
CA PRO A 177 21.42 -4.14 -18.07
C PRO A 177 20.24 -5.05 -18.43
N GLY A 178 19.92 -5.18 -19.72
CA GLY A 178 18.86 -6.07 -20.21
C GLY A 178 19.10 -7.56 -19.93
N SER A 179 20.34 -7.97 -19.57
CA SER A 179 20.64 -9.35 -19.16
C SER A 179 20.33 -9.66 -17.71
N TYR A 180 19.75 -8.69 -16.97
CA TYR A 180 19.34 -8.82 -15.57
C TYR A 180 17.83 -8.59 -15.46
N ALA A 181 17.18 -9.27 -14.51
CA ALA A 181 15.79 -8.99 -14.17
C ALA A 181 15.72 -7.76 -13.25
N LEU A 182 15.86 -6.56 -13.85
CA LEU A 182 15.84 -5.29 -13.14
C LEU A 182 14.43 -4.70 -13.10
N GLU A 183 13.96 -4.39 -11.88
CA GLU A 183 12.70 -3.68 -11.63
C GLU A 183 12.95 -2.44 -10.78
N TYR A 184 12.09 -1.44 -10.92
CA TYR A 184 12.12 -0.20 -10.14
C TYR A 184 10.75 0.10 -9.53
N CYS A 185 10.69 0.94 -8.51
CA CYS A 185 9.43 1.39 -7.94
C CYS A 185 8.71 2.34 -8.92
N ALA A 186 7.68 1.84 -9.59
CA ALA A 186 6.97 2.56 -10.64
C ALA A 186 5.70 3.26 -10.14
N LEU A 187 4.97 2.62 -9.21
CA LEU A 187 3.74 3.19 -8.63
C LEU A 187 4.07 4.00 -7.37
N PRO A 188 3.33 5.09 -7.10
CA PRO A 188 3.70 6.04 -6.05
C PRO A 188 3.49 5.51 -4.63
N VAL A 189 2.31 5.06 -4.29
CA VAL A 189 1.89 4.59 -2.97
C VAL A 189 1.01 3.36 -3.13
N GLY A 190 1.14 2.37 -2.25
CA GLY A 190 0.29 1.19 -2.30
C GLY A 190 -1.15 1.52 -1.94
N ILE A 191 -1.39 1.94 -0.71
CA ILE A 191 -2.71 2.34 -0.23
C ILE A 191 -2.62 3.73 0.39
N THR A 192 -3.40 4.67 -0.14
CA THR A 192 -3.60 5.99 0.45
C THR A 192 -4.93 6.05 1.16
N LEU A 193 -4.91 6.47 2.42
CA LEU A 193 -6.09 6.76 3.24
C LEU A 193 -6.18 8.27 3.43
N TYR A 194 -7.30 8.88 3.05
CA TYR A 194 -7.49 10.32 3.13
C TYR A 194 -8.89 10.66 3.66
N GLU A 195 -8.94 11.33 4.81
CA GLU A 195 -10.17 11.74 5.49
C GLU A 195 -11.20 10.61 5.72
N VAL A 196 -10.72 9.39 5.95
CA VAL A 196 -11.57 8.21 6.18
C VAL A 196 -11.74 7.91 7.66
N ARG A 197 -12.85 7.24 8.00
CA ARG A 197 -13.15 6.79 9.36
C ARG A 197 -13.70 5.38 9.37
N HIS A 198 -13.43 4.65 10.48
CA HIS A 198 -13.87 3.26 10.66
C HIS A 198 -13.47 2.38 9.46
N VAL A 199 -12.16 2.32 9.20
CA VAL A 199 -11.59 1.53 8.11
C VAL A 199 -10.70 0.44 8.68
N VAL A 200 -10.79 -0.76 8.11
CA VAL A 200 -9.87 -1.86 8.38
C VAL A 200 -9.18 -2.26 7.08
N VAL A 201 -7.85 -2.31 7.08
CA VAL A 201 -7.07 -2.92 6.00
C VAL A 201 -6.33 -4.09 6.61
N ARG A 202 -6.51 -5.28 6.07
CA ARG A 202 -5.92 -6.48 6.67
C ARG A 202 -5.47 -7.55 5.68
N ASP A 203 -4.56 -8.40 6.16
CA ASP A 203 -4.09 -9.61 5.50
C ASP A 203 -3.48 -9.36 4.11
N LEU A 204 -2.58 -8.37 4.00
CA LEU A 204 -1.95 -7.93 2.74
C LEU A 204 -0.42 -7.92 2.84
N ILE A 205 0.22 -8.18 1.70
CA ILE A 205 1.63 -7.83 1.47
C ILE A 205 1.64 -6.59 0.56
N VAL A 206 2.28 -5.49 1.01
CA VAL A 206 2.37 -4.22 0.26
C VAL A 206 3.83 -3.89 0.01
N GLN A 207 4.28 -3.98 -1.23
CA GLN A 207 5.71 -3.87 -1.54
C GLN A 207 6.01 -3.17 -2.87
N GLY A 208 7.23 -2.61 -2.95
CA GLY A 208 7.79 -2.08 -4.21
C GLY A 208 7.24 -0.73 -4.63
N PHE A 209 6.64 0.04 -3.75
CA PHE A 209 6.11 1.39 -4.05
C PHE A 209 7.19 2.47 -3.90
N GLN A 210 7.08 3.53 -4.70
CA GLN A 210 8.05 4.61 -4.76
C GLN A 210 8.11 5.45 -3.49
N LEU A 211 7.00 5.65 -2.83
CA LEU A 211 6.93 6.33 -1.54
C LEU A 211 6.62 5.29 -0.46
N ASP A 212 5.39 5.17 -0.07
CA ASP A 212 4.98 4.36 1.06
C ASP A 212 4.20 3.12 0.64
N GLY A 213 4.33 2.05 1.40
CA GLY A 213 3.39 0.93 1.27
C GLY A 213 1.98 1.38 1.61
N ILE A 214 1.78 1.99 2.77
CA ILE A 214 0.52 2.60 3.19
C ILE A 214 0.77 4.01 3.69
N ASN A 215 -0.07 4.96 3.23
CA ASN A 215 -0.03 6.35 3.66
C ASN A 215 -1.40 6.75 4.25
N ALA A 216 -1.47 6.89 5.57
CA ALA A 216 -2.58 7.52 6.27
C ALA A 216 -2.32 9.03 6.31
N HIS A 217 -2.70 9.72 5.22
CA HIS A 217 -2.21 11.05 4.92
C HIS A 217 -2.76 12.12 5.85
N ASP A 218 -4.07 12.30 5.91
CA ASP A 218 -4.70 13.31 6.76
C ASP A 218 -6.14 12.93 7.11
N GLY A 219 -6.58 13.30 8.32
CA GLY A 219 -7.94 13.11 8.76
C GLY A 219 -8.40 11.65 8.84
N VAL A 220 -7.48 10.72 9.08
CA VAL A 220 -7.76 9.27 9.19
C VAL A 220 -8.01 8.94 10.66
N PHE A 221 -9.22 8.47 10.97
CA PHE A 221 -9.60 8.16 12.35
C PHE A 221 -10.21 6.77 12.46
N GLU A 222 -10.09 6.17 13.67
CA GLU A 222 -10.71 4.87 13.97
C GLU A 222 -10.39 3.83 12.90
N THR A 223 -9.12 3.84 12.47
CA THR A 223 -8.61 3.03 11.38
C THR A 223 -7.60 2.03 11.90
N THR A 224 -7.75 0.78 11.48
CA THR A 224 -6.87 -0.33 11.85
C THR A 224 -6.18 -0.90 10.62
N LEU A 225 -4.86 -1.02 10.72
CA LEU A 225 -4.01 -1.77 9.79
C LEU A 225 -3.61 -3.06 10.50
N GLN A 226 -4.02 -4.21 9.99
CA GLN A 226 -3.89 -5.48 10.71
C GLN A 226 -3.27 -6.56 9.82
N SER A 227 -2.33 -7.34 10.38
CA SER A 227 -1.70 -8.49 9.69
C SER A 227 -1.15 -8.11 8.31
N ILE A 228 -0.47 -6.96 8.22
CA ILE A 228 0.08 -6.43 6.99
C ILE A 228 1.60 -6.57 7.01
N THR A 229 2.17 -7.00 5.89
CA THR A 229 3.60 -6.92 5.65
C THR A 229 3.90 -5.78 4.67
N CYS A 230 4.63 -4.73 5.13
CA CYS A 230 5.12 -3.66 4.26
C CYS A 230 6.64 -3.79 4.09
N ARG A 231 7.09 -4.03 2.86
CA ARG A 231 8.53 -4.23 2.58
C ARG A 231 8.94 -3.70 1.20
N GLY A 232 10.21 -3.30 1.09
CA GLY A 232 10.77 -2.88 -0.20
C GLY A 232 10.07 -1.66 -0.80
N ASN A 233 9.47 -0.79 0.02
CA ASN A 233 8.96 0.48 -0.41
C ASN A 233 10.07 1.53 -0.29
N ALA A 234 10.19 2.42 -1.27
CA ALA A 234 11.41 3.23 -1.38
C ALA A 234 11.50 4.36 -0.36
N ARG A 235 10.41 4.81 0.24
CA ARG A 235 10.38 5.74 1.37
C ARG A 235 10.07 4.99 2.66
N SER A 236 8.83 4.66 2.94
CA SER A 236 8.48 3.98 4.19
C SER A 236 7.50 2.83 4.02
N GLY A 237 7.48 1.91 4.99
CA GLY A 237 6.49 0.85 5.04
C GLY A 237 5.09 1.44 5.25
N ILE A 238 4.93 2.17 6.35
CA ILE A 238 3.71 2.91 6.69
C ILE A 238 4.10 4.35 7.02
N SER A 239 3.33 5.32 6.52
CA SER A 239 3.41 6.74 6.88
C SER A 239 2.09 7.18 7.50
N VAL A 240 2.13 7.88 8.65
CA VAL A 240 0.96 8.43 9.33
C VAL A 240 1.17 9.93 9.51
N GLY A 241 0.33 10.74 8.86
CA GLY A 241 0.49 12.19 8.81
C GLY A 241 -0.74 12.99 9.24
N GLY A 242 -0.59 14.31 9.20
CA GLY A 242 -1.64 15.26 9.55
C GLY A 242 -2.11 15.11 10.99
N ALA A 243 -3.41 15.01 11.21
CA ALA A 243 -4.04 14.75 12.49
C ALA A 243 -4.55 13.31 12.66
N SER A 244 -4.04 12.39 11.83
CA SER A 244 -4.51 11.01 11.75
C SER A 244 -4.24 10.21 13.03
N ARG A 245 -5.13 9.25 13.31
CA ARG A 245 -5.03 8.30 14.43
C ARG A 245 -5.22 6.89 13.91
N VAL A 246 -4.16 6.07 13.99
CA VAL A 246 -4.12 4.74 13.36
C VAL A 246 -3.64 3.70 14.35
N LEU A 247 -4.34 2.57 14.40
CA LEU A 247 -3.89 1.36 15.07
C LEU A 247 -3.18 0.46 14.06
N ILE A 248 -1.94 0.05 14.36
CA ILE A 248 -1.15 -0.92 13.61
C ILE A 248 -1.03 -2.17 14.47
N ALA A 249 -1.65 -3.28 14.04
CA ALA A 249 -1.74 -4.51 14.81
C ALA A 249 -1.23 -5.73 14.04
N ASN A 250 -0.37 -6.55 14.64
CA ASN A 250 0.18 -7.76 14.05
C ASN A 250 0.86 -7.52 12.68
N CYS A 251 1.50 -6.37 12.49
CA CYS A 251 2.14 -5.99 11.23
C CYS A 251 3.65 -6.23 11.27
N LEU A 252 4.22 -6.49 10.08
CA LEU A 252 5.66 -6.63 9.87
C LEU A 252 6.13 -5.56 8.87
N LEU A 253 6.98 -4.65 9.31
CA LEU A 253 7.55 -3.60 8.46
C LEU A 253 9.07 -3.78 8.41
N GLY A 254 9.63 -3.95 7.20
CA GLY A 254 11.07 -4.19 7.05
C GLY A 254 11.58 -4.01 5.64
N GLY A 255 12.86 -3.70 5.47
CA GLY A 255 13.50 -3.56 4.17
C GLY A 255 12.99 -2.36 3.36
N ASN A 256 12.38 -1.35 3.99
CA ASN A 256 11.97 -0.12 3.33
C ASN A 256 13.14 0.87 3.26
N GLY A 257 13.11 1.83 2.34
CA GLY A 257 14.29 2.60 1.93
C GLY A 257 14.72 3.72 2.87
N GLU A 258 13.79 4.40 3.56
CA GLU A 258 14.10 5.54 4.44
C GLU A 258 13.61 5.35 5.88
N ALA A 259 12.50 4.63 6.10
CA ALA A 259 12.01 4.26 7.43
C ALA A 259 11.08 3.03 7.35
N GLN A 260 10.91 2.32 8.47
CA GLN A 260 9.86 1.30 8.52
C GLN A 260 8.51 1.96 8.83
N LEU A 261 8.45 2.82 9.82
CA LEU A 261 7.31 3.69 10.16
C LEU A 261 7.74 5.15 10.08
N ARG A 262 6.95 5.99 9.41
CA ARG A 262 7.12 7.44 9.37
C ARG A 262 5.94 8.12 10.01
N THR A 263 6.18 9.13 10.86
CA THR A 263 5.13 9.93 11.48
C THR A 263 5.35 11.42 11.21
N GLU A 264 4.26 12.16 10.96
CA GLU A 264 4.30 13.58 10.63
C GLU A 264 3.17 14.35 11.32
N GLY A 265 3.38 15.66 11.50
CA GLY A 265 2.36 16.58 11.99
C GLY A 265 1.95 16.31 13.45
N SER A 266 0.66 16.20 13.69
CA SER A 266 0.05 15.89 14.99
C SER A 266 -0.58 14.49 15.02
N SER A 267 -0.05 13.58 14.21
CA SER A 267 -0.55 12.20 14.10
C SER A 267 -0.31 11.40 15.38
N HIS A 268 -1.16 10.40 15.61
CA HIS A 268 -1.00 9.45 16.71
C HIS A 268 -1.10 8.02 16.19
N THR A 269 -0.04 7.25 16.37
CA THR A 269 0.04 5.86 15.96
C THR A 269 0.17 4.96 17.17
N ARG A 270 -0.75 4.01 17.32
CA ARG A 270 -0.65 2.95 18.33
C ARG A 270 -0.23 1.65 17.66
N MET A 271 0.82 1.03 18.17
CA MET A 271 1.32 -0.25 17.67
C MET A 271 1.10 -1.36 18.69
N VAL A 272 0.52 -2.48 18.24
CA VAL A 272 0.27 -3.66 19.05
C VAL A 272 0.78 -4.89 18.31
N ALA A 273 1.56 -5.75 18.98
CA ALA A 273 2.10 -7.00 18.45
C ALA A 273 2.71 -6.87 17.04
N SER A 274 3.35 -5.72 16.74
CA SER A 274 3.91 -5.40 15.43
C SER A 274 5.42 -5.29 15.51
N GLN A 275 6.12 -5.64 14.41
CA GLN A 275 7.57 -5.63 14.34
C GLN A 275 8.07 -4.63 13.30
N LEU A 276 9.04 -3.82 13.71
CA LEU A 276 9.80 -2.93 12.83
C LEU A 276 11.22 -3.48 12.72
N LEU A 277 11.58 -4.00 11.54
CA LEU A 277 12.90 -4.57 11.31
C LEU A 277 13.87 -3.45 10.96
N ASP A 278 14.83 -3.18 11.83
CA ASP A 278 15.91 -2.20 11.63
C ASP A 278 17.03 -2.84 10.77
N SER A 279 16.73 -3.06 9.48
CA SER A 279 17.63 -3.78 8.57
C SER A 279 18.20 -2.92 7.44
N SER A 280 17.46 -1.94 6.95
CA SER A 280 17.85 -1.11 5.78
C SER A 280 17.69 0.38 6.04
N ALA A 281 16.88 0.74 7.02
CA ALA A 281 16.56 2.11 7.40
C ALA A 281 16.03 2.13 8.84
N PRO A 282 16.00 3.29 9.52
CA PRO A 282 15.52 3.41 10.89
C PRO A 282 14.14 2.79 11.09
N ALA A 283 13.92 2.17 12.24
CA ALA A 283 12.63 1.62 12.61
C ALA A 283 11.53 2.68 12.56
N ILE A 284 11.79 3.87 13.14
CA ILE A 284 10.86 4.99 13.17
C ILE A 284 11.59 6.28 12.73
N GLN A 285 10.99 7.02 11.80
CA GLN A 285 11.38 8.38 11.44
C GLN A 285 10.26 9.33 11.81
N SER A 286 10.53 10.26 12.76
CA SER A 286 9.53 11.21 13.23
C SER A 286 9.81 12.62 12.68
N HIS A 287 8.80 13.18 12.04
CA HIS A 287 8.70 14.59 11.65
C HIS A 287 7.49 15.25 12.33
N GLY A 288 7.28 14.92 13.59
CA GLY A 288 6.10 15.20 14.39
C GLY A 288 5.24 13.94 14.60
N GLY A 289 4.13 14.10 15.30
CA GLY A 289 3.30 12.98 15.71
C GLY A 289 3.90 12.18 16.89
N SER A 290 3.17 11.17 17.32
CA SER A 290 3.54 10.30 18.43
C SER A 290 3.31 8.83 18.06
N VAL A 291 4.16 7.96 18.63
CA VAL A 291 4.03 6.50 18.52
C VAL A 291 3.93 5.91 19.92
N GLU A 292 2.87 5.18 20.16
CA GLU A 292 2.66 4.37 21.37
C GLU A 292 2.83 2.90 21.00
N THR A 293 3.73 2.20 21.68
CA THR A 293 3.96 0.76 21.50
C THR A 293 3.49 -0.01 22.71
N ASP A 294 2.75 -1.08 22.50
CA ASP A 294 2.35 -1.97 23.58
C ASP A 294 3.56 -2.86 23.98
N PRO A 295 4.01 -2.83 25.25
CA PRO A 295 5.20 -3.55 25.70
C PRO A 295 5.11 -5.09 25.54
N ALA A 296 3.93 -5.67 25.40
CA ALA A 296 3.75 -7.10 25.15
C ALA A 296 4.36 -7.58 23.81
N ALA A 297 4.70 -6.67 22.89
CA ALA A 297 5.30 -7.01 21.59
C ALA A 297 6.83 -7.13 21.62
N ALA A 298 7.50 -6.60 22.65
CA ALA A 298 8.97 -6.57 22.73
C ALA A 298 9.60 -7.89 23.21
N ASP A 299 8.87 -8.75 23.92
CA ASP A 299 9.40 -9.98 24.53
C ASP A 299 9.31 -11.23 23.62
N ALA A 300 8.62 -11.17 22.50
CA ALA A 300 8.52 -12.29 21.56
C ALA A 300 9.68 -12.36 20.54
N ALA A 301 10.61 -11.40 20.59
CA ALA A 301 11.74 -11.28 19.64
C ALA A 301 13.11 -11.56 20.30
N LYS A 302 13.14 -12.14 21.50
CA LYS A 302 14.39 -12.59 22.18
C LYS A 302 14.61 -14.09 22.05
#